data_1c96c94b9a3a11c393b8fb3ca1bc0c0a
#
_entry.id   1c96c94b9a3a11c393b8fb3ca1bc0c0a
#
_cell.length_a   1.000
_cell.length_b   1.000
_cell.length_c   1.000
_cell.angle_alpha   90.00
_cell.angle_beta   90.00
_cell.angle_gamma   90.00
#
_symmetry.space_group_name_H-M   'P 1'
#
loop_
_entity.id
_entity.type
_entity.pdbx_description
1 polymer ?
#
loop_
_entity_poly.entity_id
_entity_poly.type
_entity_poly.pdbx_seq_one_letter_code
_entity_poly.pdbx_strand_id
1 'polypeptide(L)'
;MLPIRLRLPRLFQSTLVSLSLVAGLSGPALAQAKLDAKYTAYLGGVTIGRGAWVIDYRDDQYTAAASGMATGLLKMFAGGTGTSASRGSVSNGQPVSRAYAATITASKKKDEVELAIENGAVKDYTVKPPSPEDPERIPIKENDRKGVTDPMTASLMRVGGNGDLMAPEACQRSSAIFDGRMRYDLKMSFKRMDKVKAEKGYQGPVVVCAVHFTPLAGHIPTRPVIKYLVALQDIEVWLAPVTGTRIVVPYRISVPTPVGDAVLEATQFIASPASKATPTSAKAL
;
A
#
# COMPACT_ATOMS: atom_id res chain seq x y z
N MET A 1 19.79 79.96 61.78
CA MET A 1 18.61 79.07 61.77
C MET A 1 18.21 78.74 60.27
N LEU A 2 18.68 77.66 59.76
CA LEU A 2 18.33 77.17 58.36
C LEU A 2 17.39 75.98 58.45
N PRO A 3 16.37 75.89 57.69
CA PRO A 3 15.51 74.71 57.67
C PRO A 3 16.05 73.69 56.66
N ILE A 4 16.16 72.47 57.13
CA ILE A 4 16.54 71.29 56.37
C ILE A 4 15.34 70.87 55.45
N ARG A 5 15.55 70.79 54.14
CA ARG A 5 14.58 70.26 53.20
C ARG A 5 14.88 68.78 53.01
N LEU A 6 13.96 67.92 53.44
CA LEU A 6 13.91 66.49 53.16
C LEU A 6 13.48 66.29 51.70
N ARG A 7 14.29 65.58 50.88
CA ARG A 7 13.91 65.07 49.56
C ARG A 7 13.46 63.65 49.73
N LEU A 8 12.21 63.34 49.34
CA LEU A 8 11.69 62.01 49.19
C LEU A 8 12.23 61.40 47.89
N PRO A 9 12.62 60.10 47.88
CA PRO A 9 13.00 59.40 46.65
C PRO A 9 11.74 58.96 45.82
N ARG A 10 11.87 59.19 44.55
CA ARG A 10 10.88 58.72 43.55
C ARG A 10 10.86 57.18 43.47
N LEU A 11 9.72 56.57 43.73
CA LEU A 11 9.45 55.17 43.47
C LEU A 11 9.49 54.93 41.95
N PHE A 12 10.44 54.07 41.51
CA PHE A 12 10.47 53.48 40.18
C PHE A 12 9.34 52.42 40.12
N GLN A 13 8.30 52.69 39.39
CA GLN A 13 7.32 51.67 39.00
C GLN A 13 7.88 50.79 37.89
N SER A 14 8.33 49.58 38.27
CA SER A 14 8.74 48.53 37.31
C SER A 14 7.52 47.88 36.70
N THR A 15 7.20 48.22 35.46
CA THR A 15 6.18 47.52 34.66
C THR A 15 6.72 46.16 34.25
N LEU A 16 6.24 45.08 34.87
CA LEU A 16 6.47 43.70 34.46
C LEU A 16 5.65 43.45 33.18
N VAL A 17 6.33 43.39 32.05
CA VAL A 17 5.74 42.89 30.78
C VAL A 17 5.73 41.38 30.87
N SER A 18 4.54 40.79 31.12
CA SER A 18 4.32 39.34 31.07
C SER A 18 4.34 38.89 29.63
N LEU A 19 5.43 38.30 29.19
CA LEU A 19 5.55 37.64 27.89
C LEU A 19 4.81 36.29 27.95
N SER A 20 3.58 36.27 27.53
CA SER A 20 2.77 35.04 27.40
C SER A 20 3.33 34.17 26.28
N LEU A 21 4.06 33.11 26.66
CA LEU A 21 4.56 32.07 25.77
C LEU A 21 3.36 31.21 25.33
N VAL A 22 2.80 31.51 24.18
CA VAL A 22 1.77 30.65 23.54
C VAL A 22 2.53 29.39 23.05
N ALA A 23 2.56 28.36 23.89
CA ALA A 23 2.96 27.01 23.46
C ALA A 23 1.90 26.51 22.48
N GLY A 24 2.20 26.62 21.18
CA GLY A 24 1.39 26.02 20.13
C GLY A 24 1.35 24.52 20.35
N LEU A 25 0.20 23.99 20.74
CA LEU A 25 -0.12 22.56 20.73
C LEU A 25 -0.08 22.08 19.27
N SER A 26 1.09 21.67 18.81
CA SER A 26 1.24 20.91 17.57
C SER A 26 0.59 19.54 17.82
N GLY A 27 -0.72 19.44 17.58
CA GLY A 27 -1.40 18.16 17.56
C GLY A 27 -0.71 17.24 16.54
N PRO A 28 -0.73 15.92 16.72
CA PRO A 28 -0.17 14.99 15.75
C PRO A 28 -0.80 15.29 14.39
N ALA A 29 0.03 15.55 13.38
CA ALA A 29 -0.41 15.75 12.01
C ALA A 29 -1.07 14.45 11.59
N LEU A 30 -2.38 14.50 11.37
CA LEU A 30 -3.19 13.36 10.95
C LEU A 30 -2.66 12.86 9.60
N ALA A 31 -2.25 11.61 9.54
CA ALA A 31 -1.68 10.98 8.33
C ALA A 31 -2.82 10.61 7.37
N GLN A 32 -3.31 11.57 6.61
CA GLN A 32 -4.40 11.37 5.65
C GLN A 32 -3.91 11.64 4.24
N ALA A 33 -4.08 10.69 3.34
CA ALA A 33 -3.69 10.84 1.95
C ALA A 33 -4.60 10.06 1.01
N LYS A 34 -4.67 10.56 -0.22
CA LYS A 34 -5.24 9.85 -1.36
C LYS A 34 -4.15 9.62 -2.40
N LEU A 35 -4.14 8.42 -2.96
CA LEU A 35 -3.35 8.08 -4.13
C LEU A 35 -4.29 7.80 -5.30
N ASP A 36 -4.01 8.44 -6.45
CA ASP A 36 -4.58 8.10 -7.76
C ASP A 36 -3.42 7.70 -8.68
N ALA A 37 -3.30 6.42 -8.96
CA ALA A 37 -2.25 5.86 -9.80
C ALA A 37 -2.83 5.15 -11.02
N LYS A 38 -2.17 5.33 -12.17
CA LYS A 38 -2.44 4.57 -13.40
C LYS A 38 -1.19 3.82 -13.79
N TYR A 39 -1.40 2.60 -14.26
CA TYR A 39 -0.31 1.70 -14.61
C TYR A 39 -0.43 1.21 -16.05
N THR A 40 0.71 0.95 -16.65
CA THR A 40 0.81 0.19 -17.90
C THR A 40 1.57 -1.10 -17.62
N ALA A 41 1.03 -2.21 -18.15
CA ALA A 41 1.66 -3.51 -18.08
C ALA A 41 2.36 -3.82 -19.40
N TYR A 42 3.58 -4.33 -19.31
CA TYR A 42 4.42 -4.71 -20.43
C TYR A 42 4.86 -6.17 -20.30
N LEU A 43 5.13 -6.82 -21.43
CA LEU A 43 5.80 -8.10 -21.51
C LEU A 43 6.85 -8.00 -22.63
N GLY A 44 8.13 -8.18 -22.29
CA GLY A 44 9.23 -8.01 -23.25
C GLY A 44 9.21 -6.63 -23.93
N GLY A 45 8.81 -5.57 -23.21
CA GLY A 45 8.69 -4.21 -23.74
C GLY A 45 7.40 -3.90 -24.50
N VAL A 46 6.55 -4.89 -24.79
CA VAL A 46 5.28 -4.71 -25.49
C VAL A 46 4.16 -4.44 -24.50
N THR A 47 3.37 -3.40 -24.72
CA THR A 47 2.20 -3.11 -23.87
C THR A 47 1.15 -4.21 -23.98
N ILE A 48 0.80 -4.81 -22.85
CA ILE A 48 -0.18 -5.90 -22.74
C ILE A 48 -1.41 -5.54 -21.92
N GLY A 49 -1.36 -4.44 -21.15
CA GLY A 49 -2.47 -4.07 -20.28
C GLY A 49 -2.34 -2.66 -19.72
N ARG A 50 -3.44 -2.19 -19.13
CA ARG A 50 -3.51 -0.96 -18.35
C ARG A 50 -4.33 -1.18 -17.09
N GLY A 51 -4.00 -0.42 -16.04
CA GLY A 51 -4.73 -0.50 -14.78
C GLY A 51 -4.77 0.85 -14.07
N ALA A 52 -5.57 0.90 -13.02
CA ALA A 52 -5.66 2.01 -12.11
C ALA A 52 -5.70 1.50 -10.67
N TRP A 53 -5.17 2.27 -9.74
CA TRP A 53 -5.22 1.99 -8.32
C TRP A 53 -5.50 3.29 -7.55
N VAL A 54 -6.54 3.27 -6.75
CA VAL A 54 -6.95 4.39 -5.89
C VAL A 54 -6.86 3.94 -4.44
N ILE A 55 -6.25 4.76 -3.61
CA ILE A 55 -6.15 4.55 -2.16
C ILE A 55 -6.68 5.80 -1.45
N ASP A 56 -7.54 5.62 -0.45
CA ASP A 56 -7.90 6.61 0.55
C ASP A 56 -7.39 6.09 1.90
N TYR A 57 -6.35 6.74 2.43
CA TYR A 57 -5.67 6.36 3.66
C TYR A 57 -5.92 7.41 4.73
N ARG A 58 -6.47 7.00 5.88
CA ARG A 58 -6.81 7.87 7.00
C ARG A 58 -6.21 7.33 8.29
N ASP A 59 -6.37 8.07 9.38
CA ASP A 59 -5.76 7.73 10.67
C ASP A 59 -6.28 6.40 11.25
N ASP A 60 -7.55 6.08 11.02
CA ASP A 60 -8.26 4.95 11.61
C ASP A 60 -8.64 3.87 10.59
N GLN A 61 -8.66 4.20 9.29
CA GLN A 61 -9.12 3.30 8.24
C GLN A 61 -8.47 3.59 6.90
N TYR A 62 -8.53 2.60 6.00
CA TYR A 62 -8.15 2.78 4.61
C TYR A 62 -9.14 2.05 3.70
N THR A 63 -9.24 2.52 2.47
CA THR A 63 -9.81 1.80 1.35
C THR A 63 -8.85 1.82 0.17
N ALA A 64 -8.80 0.73 -0.55
CA ALA A 64 -7.99 0.61 -1.75
C ALA A 64 -8.80 -0.13 -2.83
N ALA A 65 -8.80 0.37 -4.05
CA ALA A 65 -9.49 -0.23 -5.18
C ALA A 65 -8.62 -0.19 -6.42
N ALA A 66 -8.52 -1.30 -7.11
CA ALA A 66 -7.78 -1.42 -8.36
C ALA A 66 -8.64 -2.01 -9.46
N SER A 67 -8.34 -1.61 -10.69
CA SER A 67 -8.91 -2.18 -11.89
C SER A 67 -7.84 -2.36 -12.95
N GLY A 68 -8.05 -3.31 -13.86
CA GLY A 68 -7.13 -3.56 -14.96
C GLY A 68 -7.84 -4.18 -16.16
N MET A 69 -7.23 -4.00 -17.32
CA MET A 69 -7.71 -4.61 -18.57
C MET A 69 -6.54 -4.99 -19.46
N ALA A 70 -6.67 -6.09 -20.17
CA ALA A 70 -5.77 -6.47 -21.25
C ALA A 70 -5.95 -5.51 -22.44
N THR A 71 -4.85 -5.13 -23.09
CA THR A 71 -4.84 -4.24 -24.26
C THR A 71 -3.95 -4.80 -25.36
N GLY A 72 -3.93 -4.15 -26.54
CA GLY A 72 -3.06 -4.54 -27.65
C GLY A 72 -3.36 -5.94 -28.17
N LEU A 73 -2.32 -6.63 -28.63
CA LEU A 73 -2.43 -8.00 -29.17
C LEU A 73 -3.00 -8.98 -28.14
N LEU A 74 -2.68 -8.83 -26.88
CA LEU A 74 -3.19 -9.72 -25.82
C LEU A 74 -4.71 -9.70 -25.72
N LYS A 75 -5.35 -8.55 -25.98
CA LYS A 75 -6.81 -8.43 -26.01
C LYS A 75 -7.48 -9.36 -27.04
N MET A 76 -6.79 -9.62 -28.15
CA MET A 76 -7.32 -10.48 -29.22
C MET A 76 -7.29 -11.97 -28.84
N PHE A 77 -6.32 -12.40 -28.05
CA PHE A 77 -6.12 -13.81 -27.69
C PHE A 77 -6.57 -14.15 -26.28
N ALA A 78 -6.42 -13.22 -25.34
CA ALA A 78 -6.71 -13.43 -23.94
C ALA A 78 -7.28 -12.16 -23.30
N GLY A 79 -8.27 -11.55 -23.97
CA GLY A 79 -8.95 -10.37 -23.47
C GLY A 79 -9.53 -10.61 -22.07
N GLY A 80 -9.26 -9.71 -21.13
CA GLY A 80 -9.79 -9.83 -19.79
C GLY A 80 -9.78 -8.48 -19.04
N THR A 81 -10.59 -8.44 -18.00
CA THR A 81 -10.65 -7.35 -17.04
C THR A 81 -10.50 -7.90 -15.63
N GLY A 82 -9.94 -7.11 -14.76
CA GLY A 82 -9.83 -7.44 -13.35
C GLY A 82 -10.21 -6.24 -12.47
N THR A 83 -10.83 -6.52 -11.36
CA THR A 83 -11.05 -5.54 -10.29
C THR A 83 -10.67 -6.15 -8.97
N SER A 84 -10.16 -5.34 -8.04
CA SER A 84 -9.98 -5.75 -6.67
C SER A 84 -10.21 -4.57 -5.73
N ALA A 85 -10.67 -4.87 -4.54
CA ALA A 85 -10.88 -3.89 -3.49
C ALA A 85 -10.48 -4.47 -2.13
N SER A 86 -9.89 -3.63 -1.30
CA SER A 86 -9.61 -3.94 0.10
C SER A 86 -10.01 -2.76 0.97
N ARG A 87 -10.43 -3.06 2.19
CA ARG A 87 -10.67 -2.09 3.24
C ARG A 87 -10.23 -2.63 4.59
N GLY A 88 -9.85 -1.75 5.46
CA GLY A 88 -9.43 -2.14 6.79
C GLY A 88 -9.28 -0.96 7.72
N SER A 89 -8.83 -1.26 8.93
CA SER A 89 -8.45 -0.26 9.92
C SER A 89 -6.97 0.10 9.80
N VAL A 90 -6.62 1.24 10.37
CA VAL A 90 -5.22 1.64 10.56
C VAL A 90 -4.96 1.61 12.07
N SER A 91 -3.97 0.84 12.49
CA SER A 91 -3.55 0.73 13.88
C SER A 91 -2.07 1.12 13.99
N ASN A 92 -1.76 2.15 14.76
CA ASN A 92 -0.41 2.71 14.85
C ASN A 92 0.23 3.03 13.48
N GLY A 93 -0.59 3.52 12.54
CA GLY A 93 -0.17 3.78 11.17
C GLY A 93 0.05 2.53 10.30
N GLN A 94 -0.25 1.33 10.81
CA GLN A 94 -0.16 0.07 10.08
C GLN A 94 -1.54 -0.30 9.50
N PRO A 95 -1.67 -0.53 8.18
CA PRO A 95 -2.89 -1.08 7.58
C PRO A 95 -3.17 -2.49 8.11
N VAL A 96 -4.41 -2.72 8.53
CA VAL A 96 -4.90 -4.01 9.02
C VAL A 96 -6.11 -4.40 8.18
N SER A 97 -5.99 -5.48 7.42
CA SER A 97 -7.04 -5.99 6.53
C SER A 97 -8.30 -6.39 7.30
N ARG A 98 -9.47 -6.03 6.73
CA ARG A 98 -10.78 -6.49 7.22
C ARG A 98 -11.62 -7.16 6.14
N ALA A 99 -11.51 -6.71 4.91
CA ALA A 99 -12.22 -7.31 3.80
C ALA A 99 -11.44 -7.12 2.50
N TYR A 100 -11.48 -8.12 1.66
CA TYR A 100 -10.89 -8.12 0.32
C TYR A 100 -11.84 -8.80 -0.64
N ALA A 101 -11.95 -8.25 -1.84
CA ALA A 101 -12.65 -8.87 -2.94
C ALA A 101 -11.86 -8.69 -4.22
N ALA A 102 -11.87 -9.71 -5.08
CA ALA A 102 -11.29 -9.64 -6.42
C ALA A 102 -12.18 -10.36 -7.43
N THR A 103 -12.27 -9.79 -8.62
CA THR A 103 -12.95 -10.40 -9.76
C THR A 103 -12.06 -10.33 -10.97
N ILE A 104 -11.85 -11.45 -11.65
CA ILE A 104 -11.15 -11.53 -12.93
C ILE A 104 -12.11 -12.13 -13.95
N THR A 105 -12.28 -11.45 -15.07
CA THR A 105 -13.06 -11.95 -16.19
C THR A 105 -12.16 -12.09 -17.39
N ALA A 106 -11.98 -13.32 -17.89
CA ALA A 106 -11.18 -13.61 -19.08
C ALA A 106 -11.87 -14.70 -19.91
N SER A 107 -11.93 -14.51 -21.23
CA SER A 107 -12.51 -15.50 -22.16
C SER A 107 -13.89 -16.04 -21.71
N LYS A 108 -14.77 -15.15 -21.25
CA LYS A 108 -16.12 -15.46 -20.71
C LYS A 108 -16.14 -16.25 -19.39
N LYS A 109 -14.98 -16.55 -18.80
CA LYS A 109 -14.87 -17.13 -17.46
C LYS A 109 -14.73 -16.02 -16.44
N LYS A 110 -15.39 -16.17 -15.31
CA LYS A 110 -15.34 -15.24 -14.19
C LYS A 110 -14.77 -15.96 -12.97
N ASP A 111 -13.70 -15.42 -12.42
CA ASP A 111 -13.10 -15.84 -11.16
C ASP A 111 -13.38 -14.78 -10.10
N GLU A 112 -13.92 -15.20 -8.97
CA GLU A 112 -14.26 -14.32 -7.86
C GLU A 112 -13.66 -14.85 -6.55
N VAL A 113 -13.17 -13.92 -5.75
CA VAL A 113 -12.67 -14.16 -4.40
C VAL A 113 -13.23 -13.09 -3.48
N GLU A 114 -13.72 -13.50 -2.32
CA GLU A 114 -14.11 -12.60 -1.23
C GLU A 114 -13.51 -13.12 0.09
N LEU A 115 -12.93 -12.24 0.89
CA LEU A 115 -12.37 -12.56 2.21
C LEU A 115 -12.95 -11.63 3.27
N ALA A 116 -13.35 -12.19 4.40
CA ALA A 116 -13.58 -11.48 5.65
C ALA A 116 -12.46 -11.80 6.64
N ILE A 117 -11.74 -10.77 7.09
CA ILE A 117 -10.55 -10.92 7.93
C ILE A 117 -10.76 -10.14 9.23
N GLU A 118 -10.44 -10.76 10.34
CA GLU A 118 -10.50 -10.14 11.66
C GLU A 118 -9.25 -10.50 12.44
N ASN A 119 -8.56 -9.47 12.95
CA ASN A 119 -7.30 -9.63 13.71
C ASN A 119 -6.26 -10.53 13.02
N GLY A 120 -6.11 -10.38 11.69
CA GLY A 120 -5.19 -11.18 10.89
C GLY A 120 -5.63 -12.64 10.68
N ALA A 121 -6.86 -13.00 11.01
CA ALA A 121 -7.42 -14.33 10.74
C ALA A 121 -8.57 -14.23 9.75
N VAL A 122 -8.54 -15.05 8.69
CA VAL A 122 -9.64 -15.19 7.74
C VAL A 122 -10.78 -15.92 8.44
N LYS A 123 -11.88 -15.21 8.66
CA LYS A 123 -13.09 -15.73 9.31
C LYS A 123 -14.01 -16.43 8.32
N ASP A 124 -14.12 -15.84 7.15
CA ASP A 124 -14.91 -16.37 6.06
C ASP A 124 -14.26 -16.05 4.71
N TYR A 125 -14.45 -16.91 3.72
CA TYR A 125 -14.01 -16.65 2.37
C TYR A 125 -14.83 -17.43 1.33
N THR A 126 -15.02 -16.80 0.19
CA THR A 126 -15.69 -17.38 -0.96
C THR A 126 -14.76 -17.37 -2.17
N VAL A 127 -14.74 -18.47 -2.91
CA VAL A 127 -13.99 -18.61 -4.16
C VAL A 127 -14.90 -19.21 -5.21
N LYS A 128 -15.12 -18.51 -6.32
CA LYS A 128 -15.96 -18.95 -7.44
C LYS A 128 -15.20 -18.81 -8.76
N PRO A 129 -15.16 -19.87 -9.58
CA PRO A 129 -15.50 -21.26 -9.24
C PRO A 129 -14.56 -21.80 -8.15
N PRO A 130 -14.91 -22.85 -7.45
CA PRO A 130 -14.00 -23.50 -6.50
C PRO A 130 -12.73 -23.96 -7.22
N SER A 131 -11.63 -24.04 -6.51
CA SER A 131 -10.38 -24.57 -7.06
C SER A 131 -10.61 -26.02 -7.52
N PRO A 132 -10.24 -26.40 -8.74
CA PRO A 132 -10.36 -27.77 -9.19
C PRO A 132 -9.68 -28.75 -8.24
N GLU A 133 -10.27 -29.91 -8.03
CA GLU A 133 -9.61 -30.96 -7.28
C GLU A 133 -8.34 -31.42 -8.00
N ASP A 134 -7.27 -31.60 -7.24
CA ASP A 134 -5.99 -32.02 -7.75
C ASP A 134 -5.22 -32.69 -6.59
N PRO A 135 -4.81 -33.97 -6.71
CA PRO A 135 -4.14 -34.70 -5.63
C PRO A 135 -2.79 -34.13 -5.24
N GLU A 136 -2.14 -33.37 -6.13
CA GLU A 136 -0.86 -32.72 -5.83
C GLU A 136 -1.02 -31.35 -5.18
N ARG A 137 -2.25 -30.84 -5.05
CA ARG A 137 -2.50 -29.54 -4.42
C ARG A 137 -2.23 -29.63 -2.91
N ILE A 138 -1.38 -28.74 -2.43
CA ILE A 138 -1.16 -28.58 -1.00
C ILE A 138 -2.45 -28.05 -0.37
N PRO A 139 -3.09 -28.79 0.56
CA PRO A 139 -4.35 -28.38 1.16
C PRO A 139 -4.18 -27.13 2.02
N ILE A 140 -5.16 -26.23 1.98
CA ILE A 140 -5.23 -25.08 2.88
C ILE A 140 -5.80 -25.54 4.22
N LYS A 141 -5.01 -25.43 5.27
CA LYS A 141 -5.38 -25.76 6.65
C LYS A 141 -5.86 -24.53 7.40
N GLU A 142 -6.47 -24.72 8.55
CA GLU A 142 -6.93 -23.60 9.40
C GLU A 142 -5.78 -22.64 9.77
N ASN A 143 -4.60 -23.16 10.09
CA ASN A 143 -3.44 -22.33 10.43
C ASN A 143 -2.93 -21.48 9.26
N ASP A 144 -3.15 -21.90 8.02
CA ASP A 144 -2.76 -21.13 6.83
C ASP A 144 -3.58 -19.86 6.64
N ARG A 145 -4.67 -19.72 7.39
CA ARG A 145 -5.58 -18.57 7.38
C ARG A 145 -5.42 -17.66 8.60
N LYS A 146 -4.39 -17.90 9.45
CA LYS A 146 -4.08 -17.10 10.64
C LYS A 146 -2.78 -16.32 10.45
N GLY A 147 -2.71 -15.11 11.02
CA GLY A 147 -1.55 -14.22 10.88
C GLY A 147 -1.33 -13.71 9.46
N VAL A 148 -2.40 -13.56 8.68
CA VAL A 148 -2.34 -13.21 7.26
C VAL A 148 -3.00 -11.87 6.96
N THR A 149 -2.65 -11.33 5.81
CA THR A 149 -3.32 -10.19 5.19
C THR A 149 -3.72 -10.52 3.75
N ASP A 150 -4.57 -9.71 3.13
CA ASP A 150 -4.86 -9.79 1.71
C ASP A 150 -3.76 -9.15 0.84
N PRO A 151 -3.69 -9.47 -0.47
CA PRO A 151 -2.64 -8.97 -1.37
C PRO A 151 -2.59 -7.45 -1.50
N MET A 152 -3.75 -6.79 -1.47
CA MET A 152 -3.84 -5.34 -1.64
C MET A 152 -3.38 -4.61 -0.39
N THR A 153 -3.80 -5.07 0.79
CA THR A 153 -3.31 -4.54 2.08
C THR A 153 -1.80 -4.76 2.22
N ALA A 154 -1.28 -5.91 1.80
CA ALA A 154 0.16 -6.21 1.81
C ALA A 154 0.98 -5.20 0.99
N SER A 155 0.36 -4.58 -0.03
CA SER A 155 0.98 -3.57 -0.88
C SER A 155 0.98 -2.16 -0.27
N LEU A 156 0.28 -1.93 0.85
CA LEU A 156 0.30 -0.69 1.62
C LEU A 156 1.35 -0.81 2.74
N MET A 157 2.58 -0.47 2.45
CA MET A 157 3.71 -0.79 3.30
C MET A 157 4.09 0.38 4.20
N ARG A 158 3.86 0.27 5.51
CA ARG A 158 4.32 1.28 6.46
C ARG A 158 5.82 1.15 6.70
N VAL A 159 6.57 2.25 6.56
CA VAL A 159 7.97 2.35 6.96
C VAL A 159 8.02 2.79 8.43
N GLY A 160 8.70 2.02 9.26
CA GLY A 160 8.82 2.29 10.70
C GLY A 160 9.69 3.51 11.02
N GLY A 161 9.74 3.90 12.31
CA GLY A 161 10.55 5.00 12.79
C GLY A 161 10.16 6.37 12.23
N ASN A 162 11.03 7.37 12.43
CA ASN A 162 10.85 8.76 11.96
C ASN A 162 11.89 9.17 10.90
N GLY A 163 12.72 8.22 10.44
CA GLY A 163 13.74 8.43 9.42
C GLY A 163 13.16 8.61 8.02
N ASP A 164 14.05 8.64 7.04
CA ASP A 164 13.69 8.73 5.62
C ASP A 164 12.83 7.53 5.21
N LEU A 165 11.78 7.79 4.42
CA LEU A 165 10.93 6.74 3.83
C LEU A 165 11.68 5.98 2.73
N MET A 166 12.59 6.67 2.05
CA MET A 166 13.40 6.11 0.97
C MET A 166 14.73 5.62 1.53
N ALA A 167 14.67 4.62 2.41
CA ALA A 167 15.81 4.01 3.06
C ALA A 167 15.74 2.47 2.93
N PRO A 168 16.88 1.76 3.05
CA PRO A 168 16.93 0.29 2.94
C PRO A 168 15.91 -0.45 3.83
N GLU A 169 15.55 0.14 4.97
CA GLU A 169 14.59 -0.40 5.94
C GLU A 169 13.18 -0.59 5.35
N ALA A 170 12.82 0.19 4.31
CA ALA A 170 11.54 0.02 3.61
C ALA A 170 11.40 -1.37 2.97
N CYS A 171 12.51 -2.02 2.63
CA CYS A 171 12.54 -3.37 2.08
C CYS A 171 12.63 -4.49 3.13
N GLN A 172 12.93 -4.17 4.40
CA GLN A 172 13.13 -5.19 5.44
C GLN A 172 11.80 -5.68 5.98
N ARG A 173 11.09 -6.50 5.19
CA ARG A 173 9.80 -7.05 5.60
C ARG A 173 9.48 -8.39 4.99
N SER A 174 8.58 -9.10 5.66
CA SER A 174 7.92 -10.30 5.16
C SER A 174 6.42 -10.14 5.34
N SER A 175 5.66 -10.44 4.30
CA SER A 175 4.20 -10.38 4.33
C SER A 175 3.62 -11.77 4.14
N ALA A 176 2.84 -12.21 5.13
CA ALA A 176 2.08 -13.45 5.10
C ALA A 176 0.74 -13.16 4.41
N ILE A 177 0.54 -13.69 3.20
CA ILE A 177 -0.60 -13.34 2.35
C ILE A 177 -1.51 -14.55 2.14
N PHE A 178 -2.82 -14.29 2.25
CA PHE A 178 -3.86 -15.22 1.80
C PHE A 178 -4.75 -14.50 0.79
N ASP A 179 -4.85 -15.05 -0.41
CA ASP A 179 -5.60 -14.46 -1.53
C ASP A 179 -6.94 -15.18 -1.82
N GLY A 180 -7.33 -16.11 -0.95
CA GLY A 180 -8.50 -16.98 -1.12
C GLY A 180 -8.19 -18.31 -1.81
N ARG A 181 -7.15 -18.39 -2.62
CA ARG A 181 -6.72 -19.60 -3.34
C ARG A 181 -5.40 -20.15 -2.86
N MET A 182 -4.53 -19.29 -2.36
CA MET A 182 -3.19 -19.65 -1.91
C MET A 182 -2.82 -18.91 -0.63
N ARG A 183 -1.99 -19.56 0.17
CA ARG A 183 -1.23 -18.98 1.26
C ARG A 183 0.23 -18.92 0.82
N TYR A 184 0.83 -17.74 0.84
CA TYR A 184 2.22 -17.53 0.47
C TYR A 184 2.86 -16.39 1.26
N ASP A 185 4.18 -16.41 1.35
CA ASP A 185 4.96 -15.31 1.89
C ASP A 185 5.65 -14.54 0.77
N LEU A 186 5.70 -13.21 0.90
CA LEU A 186 6.58 -12.34 0.14
C LEU A 186 7.61 -11.75 1.08
N LYS A 187 8.86 -12.21 0.97
CA LYS A 187 9.99 -11.65 1.71
C LYS A 187 10.71 -10.64 0.82
N MET A 188 10.95 -9.45 1.35
CA MET A 188 11.68 -8.40 0.63
C MET A 188 13.03 -8.12 1.29
N SER A 189 13.99 -7.71 0.48
CA SER A 189 15.31 -7.23 0.90
C SER A 189 15.74 -6.06 0.03
N PHE A 190 16.54 -5.15 0.60
CA PHE A 190 17.06 -4.00 -0.12
C PHE A 190 17.99 -4.44 -1.27
N LYS A 191 17.82 -3.85 -2.45
CA LYS A 191 18.67 -4.07 -3.60
C LYS A 191 19.46 -2.81 -3.98
N ARG A 192 18.77 -1.69 -4.19
CA ARG A 192 19.40 -0.40 -4.54
C ARG A 192 18.43 0.77 -4.36
N MET A 193 18.97 1.97 -4.43
CA MET A 193 18.19 3.17 -4.67
C MET A 193 18.04 3.41 -6.17
N ASP A 194 16.94 4.04 -6.57
CA ASP A 194 16.67 4.43 -7.95
C ASP A 194 15.88 5.76 -7.98
N LYS A 195 15.66 6.30 -9.17
CA LYS A 195 14.80 7.46 -9.40
C LYS A 195 13.79 7.14 -10.48
N VAL A 196 12.56 7.58 -10.27
CA VAL A 196 11.47 7.41 -11.23
C VAL A 196 10.87 8.76 -11.60
N LYS A 197 10.22 8.76 -12.76
CA LYS A 197 9.49 9.92 -13.27
C LYS A 197 8.22 9.44 -13.95
N ALA A 198 7.09 9.55 -13.24
CA ALA A 198 5.77 9.35 -13.86
C ALA A 198 5.49 10.46 -14.89
N GLU A 199 4.70 10.14 -15.91
CA GLU A 199 4.21 11.15 -16.85
C GLU A 199 3.40 12.25 -16.13
N LYS A 200 2.67 11.83 -15.07
CA LYS A 200 1.90 12.73 -14.20
C LYS A 200 2.12 12.37 -12.73
N GLY A 201 2.49 13.35 -11.92
CA GLY A 201 2.61 13.23 -10.49
C GLY A 201 4.04 12.96 -10.03
N TYR A 202 4.29 11.86 -9.35
CA TYR A 202 5.53 11.60 -8.64
C TYR A 202 6.76 11.56 -9.55
N GLN A 203 7.77 12.32 -9.15
CA GLN A 203 9.12 12.29 -9.70
C GLN A 203 10.08 12.37 -8.53
N GLY A 204 10.91 11.35 -8.35
CA GLY A 204 11.80 11.36 -7.17
C GLY A 204 12.46 10.01 -6.91
N PRO A 205 13.12 9.91 -5.74
CA PRO A 205 13.80 8.68 -5.32
C PRO A 205 12.80 7.59 -4.98
N VAL A 206 13.18 6.35 -5.25
CA VAL A 206 12.46 5.13 -4.87
C VAL A 206 13.43 4.11 -4.31
N VAL A 207 12.92 3.24 -3.44
CA VAL A 207 13.69 2.10 -2.96
C VAL A 207 13.34 0.88 -3.81
N VAL A 208 14.35 0.20 -4.34
CA VAL A 208 14.20 -1.04 -5.09
C VAL A 208 14.48 -2.20 -4.16
N CYS A 209 13.46 -3.04 -3.98
CA CYS A 209 13.56 -4.26 -3.18
C CYS A 209 13.56 -5.49 -4.09
N ALA A 210 14.41 -6.46 -3.79
CA ALA A 210 14.25 -7.82 -4.28
C ALA A 210 13.08 -8.48 -3.53
N VAL A 211 12.29 -9.27 -4.24
CA VAL A 211 11.13 -9.98 -3.70
C VAL A 211 11.31 -11.48 -3.87
N HIS A 212 11.16 -12.23 -2.80
CA HIS A 212 11.18 -13.68 -2.82
C HIS A 212 9.79 -14.23 -2.50
N PHE A 213 9.30 -15.12 -3.37
CA PHE A 213 7.99 -15.75 -3.27
C PHE A 213 8.13 -17.15 -2.67
N THR A 214 7.38 -17.42 -1.60
CA THR A 214 7.34 -18.73 -0.94
C THR A 214 5.88 -19.19 -0.82
N PRO A 215 5.39 -20.08 -1.71
CA PRO A 215 4.05 -20.65 -1.59
C PRO A 215 4.03 -21.68 -0.46
N LEU A 216 2.96 -21.69 0.36
CA LEU A 216 2.82 -22.56 1.52
C LEU A 216 1.65 -23.52 1.37
N ALA A 217 0.48 -23.06 0.90
CA ALA A 217 -0.70 -23.89 0.72
C ALA A 217 -1.56 -23.39 -0.47
N GLY A 218 -2.45 -24.24 -0.98
CA GLY A 218 -3.34 -23.93 -2.10
C GLY A 218 -2.71 -24.12 -3.49
N HIS A 219 -1.39 -24.15 -3.59
CA HIS A 219 -0.66 -24.33 -4.82
C HIS A 219 -0.43 -25.81 -5.17
N ILE A 220 -0.05 -26.07 -6.41
CA ILE A 220 0.40 -27.38 -6.89
C ILE A 220 1.92 -27.25 -7.16
N PRO A 221 2.79 -27.89 -6.35
CA PRO A 221 4.25 -27.69 -6.42
C PRO A 221 4.87 -28.09 -7.77
N THR A 222 4.28 -29.06 -8.45
CA THR A 222 4.77 -29.58 -9.73
C THR A 222 4.47 -28.66 -10.92
N ARG A 223 3.58 -27.67 -10.78
CA ARG A 223 3.26 -26.74 -11.86
C ARG A 223 4.46 -25.91 -12.28
N PRO A 224 4.78 -25.83 -13.59
CA PRO A 224 5.94 -25.10 -14.08
C PRO A 224 6.00 -23.64 -13.59
N VAL A 225 4.88 -22.93 -13.57
CA VAL A 225 4.81 -21.53 -13.11
C VAL A 225 5.18 -21.40 -11.62
N ILE A 226 4.79 -22.34 -10.79
CA ILE A 226 5.12 -22.33 -9.35
C ILE A 226 6.61 -22.59 -9.17
N LYS A 227 7.16 -23.65 -9.82
CA LYS A 227 8.59 -23.95 -9.79
C LYS A 227 9.41 -22.74 -10.27
N TYR A 228 8.96 -22.11 -11.34
CA TYR A 228 9.62 -20.93 -11.89
C TYR A 228 9.66 -19.78 -10.91
N LEU A 229 8.50 -19.37 -10.39
CA LEU A 229 8.39 -18.24 -9.43
C LEU A 229 9.19 -18.48 -8.14
N VAL A 230 9.20 -19.71 -7.61
CA VAL A 230 9.99 -20.08 -6.43
C VAL A 230 11.51 -19.98 -6.71
N ALA A 231 11.94 -20.31 -7.91
CA ALA A 231 13.36 -20.26 -8.31
C ALA A 231 13.85 -18.84 -8.61
N LEU A 232 12.95 -17.88 -8.88
CA LEU A 232 13.34 -16.52 -9.22
C LEU A 232 14.01 -15.80 -8.05
N GLN A 233 15.14 -15.14 -8.34
CA GLN A 233 15.87 -14.27 -7.42
C GLN A 233 15.80 -12.79 -7.83
N ASP A 234 15.25 -12.52 -9.01
CA ASP A 234 15.29 -11.22 -9.68
C ASP A 234 13.91 -10.57 -9.81
N ILE A 235 12.94 -10.97 -8.98
CA ILE A 235 11.69 -10.21 -8.86
C ILE A 235 12.03 -8.91 -8.13
N GLU A 236 11.66 -7.79 -8.71
CA GLU A 236 11.93 -6.47 -8.14
C GLU A 236 10.65 -5.66 -7.96
N VAL A 237 10.62 -4.86 -6.91
CA VAL A 237 9.59 -3.84 -6.69
C VAL A 237 10.24 -2.50 -6.37
N TRP A 238 9.81 -1.44 -7.07
CA TRP A 238 10.16 -0.05 -6.79
C TRP A 238 9.07 0.54 -5.90
N LEU A 239 9.45 1.00 -4.73
CA LEU A 239 8.53 1.55 -3.75
C LEU A 239 8.59 3.07 -3.78
N ALA A 240 7.45 3.72 -4.00
CA ALA A 240 7.30 5.17 -3.96
C ALA A 240 6.46 5.59 -2.73
N PRO A 241 6.71 6.80 -2.17
CA PRO A 241 6.01 7.27 -0.99
C PRO A 241 4.61 7.78 -1.33
N VAL A 242 3.65 7.55 -0.44
CA VAL A 242 2.35 8.23 -0.44
C VAL A 242 2.48 9.48 0.42
N THR A 243 2.50 10.64 -0.22
CA THR A 243 2.74 11.94 0.41
C THR A 243 1.82 12.17 1.61
N GLY A 244 2.39 12.68 2.71
CA GLY A 244 1.65 12.94 3.95
C GLY A 244 1.47 11.72 4.85
N THR A 245 2.01 10.57 4.48
CA THR A 245 1.95 9.35 5.28
C THR A 245 3.33 8.71 5.43
N ARG A 246 3.41 7.66 6.24
CA ARG A 246 4.58 6.78 6.28
C ARG A 246 4.38 5.50 5.44
N ILE A 247 3.48 5.55 4.46
CA ILE A 247 3.19 4.43 3.56
C ILE A 247 4.00 4.58 2.28
N VAL A 248 4.60 3.48 1.85
CA VAL A 248 5.15 3.31 0.52
C VAL A 248 4.36 2.23 -0.21
N VAL A 249 4.26 2.37 -1.53
CA VAL A 249 3.48 1.45 -2.36
C VAL A 249 4.24 1.14 -3.66
N PRO A 250 3.94 0.02 -4.33
CA PRO A 250 4.55 -0.30 -5.61
C PRO A 250 4.31 0.77 -6.68
N TYR A 251 5.40 1.37 -7.15
CA TYR A 251 5.44 2.22 -8.34
C TYR A 251 5.70 1.39 -9.60
N ARG A 252 6.60 0.40 -9.48
CA ARG A 252 6.94 -0.55 -10.54
C ARG A 252 7.16 -1.93 -9.93
N ILE A 253 6.74 -2.95 -10.65
CA ILE A 253 7.04 -4.36 -10.36
C ILE A 253 7.65 -4.95 -11.63
N SER A 254 8.74 -5.70 -11.51
CA SER A 254 9.37 -6.41 -12.62
C SER A 254 9.55 -7.88 -12.23
N VAL A 255 9.07 -8.76 -13.09
CA VAL A 255 9.20 -10.21 -12.96
C VAL A 255 9.85 -10.73 -14.25
N PRO A 256 11.06 -11.27 -14.20
CA PRO A 256 11.66 -11.91 -15.34
C PRO A 256 10.76 -13.04 -15.87
N THR A 257 10.67 -13.20 -17.18
CA THR A 257 9.99 -14.33 -17.83
C THR A 257 10.82 -14.87 -19.00
N PRO A 258 10.58 -16.08 -19.47
CA PRO A 258 11.30 -16.64 -20.64
C PRO A 258 11.15 -15.82 -21.92
N VAL A 259 10.15 -14.94 -22.00
CA VAL A 259 9.87 -14.09 -23.17
C VAL A 259 10.17 -12.61 -22.93
N GLY A 260 10.96 -12.31 -21.91
CA GLY A 260 11.30 -10.95 -21.47
C GLY A 260 10.57 -10.57 -20.18
N ASP A 261 10.91 -9.41 -19.62
CA ASP A 261 10.36 -8.98 -18.35
C ASP A 261 8.87 -8.66 -18.43
N ALA A 262 8.09 -9.20 -17.49
CA ALA A 262 6.75 -8.75 -17.20
C ALA A 262 6.84 -7.55 -16.24
N VAL A 263 6.46 -6.36 -16.70
CA VAL A 263 6.58 -5.11 -15.95
C VAL A 263 5.22 -4.47 -15.77
N LEU A 264 4.89 -4.07 -14.55
CA LEU A 264 3.80 -3.16 -14.24
C LEU A 264 4.43 -1.86 -13.75
N GLU A 265 4.16 -0.73 -14.42
CA GLU A 265 4.78 0.56 -14.09
C GLU A 265 3.78 1.69 -14.07
N ALA A 266 3.89 2.56 -13.07
CA ALA A 266 3.02 3.72 -12.93
C ALA A 266 3.34 4.79 -13.98
N THR A 267 2.35 5.15 -14.79
CA THR A 267 2.37 6.29 -15.72
C THR A 267 1.78 7.55 -15.09
N GLN A 268 0.84 7.38 -14.15
CA GLN A 268 0.37 8.44 -13.26
C GLN A 268 0.54 7.98 -11.81
N PHE A 269 1.03 8.89 -10.96
CA PHE A 269 1.17 8.61 -9.53
C PHE A 269 0.97 9.92 -8.75
N ILE A 270 -0.28 10.22 -8.45
CA ILE A 270 -0.67 11.48 -7.79
C ILE A 270 -1.09 11.16 -6.36
N ALA A 271 -0.22 11.52 -5.41
CA ALA A 271 -0.52 11.46 -3.99
C ALA A 271 -0.83 12.87 -3.48
N SER A 272 -1.96 13.03 -2.82
CA SER A 272 -2.39 14.30 -2.22
C SER A 272 -2.83 14.08 -0.77
N PRO A 273 -2.64 15.07 0.13
CA PRO A 273 -3.26 15.02 1.44
C PRO A 273 -4.78 14.84 1.27
N ALA A 274 -5.40 13.99 2.07
CA ALA A 274 -6.85 13.89 2.07
C ALA A 274 -7.43 15.21 2.57
N SER A 275 -8.37 15.79 1.81
CA SER A 275 -9.09 16.98 2.24
C SER A 275 -9.86 16.63 3.53
N LYS A 276 -9.73 17.45 4.59
CA LYS A 276 -10.64 17.36 5.73
C LYS A 276 -12.05 17.48 5.20
N ALA A 277 -12.83 16.42 5.31
CA ALA A 277 -14.27 16.54 5.05
C ALA A 277 -14.82 17.60 5.99
N THR A 278 -15.22 18.75 5.43
CA THR A 278 -16.00 19.73 6.18
C THR A 278 -17.30 19.01 6.57
N PRO A 279 -17.64 18.89 7.86
CA PRO A 279 -18.91 18.29 8.22
C PRO A 279 -20.01 19.14 7.59
N THR A 280 -20.70 18.57 6.61
CA THR A 280 -21.90 19.20 6.07
C THR A 280 -22.90 19.23 7.21
N SER A 281 -23.08 20.42 7.79
CA SER A 281 -24.14 20.69 8.74
C SER A 281 -25.45 20.34 8.03
N ALA A 282 -26.02 19.19 8.37
CA ALA A 282 -27.39 18.88 8.02
C ALA A 282 -28.27 19.91 8.70
N LYS A 283 -28.73 20.93 7.95
CA LYS A 283 -29.85 21.76 8.34
C LYS A 283 -31.06 20.83 8.48
N ALA A 284 -31.47 20.61 9.71
CA ALA A 284 -32.79 20.05 9.99
C ALA A 284 -33.84 20.99 9.35
N LEU A 285 -34.68 20.44 8.49
CA LEU A 285 -35.95 20.97 8.10
C LEU A 285 -37.02 20.29 8.94
#